data_a01ddf4d64ee9b41f37c5ee9c18d0c70
#
_entry.id   a01ddf4d64ee9b41f37c5ee9c18d0c70
#
_cell.length_a   1.000
_cell.length_b   1.000
_cell.length_c   1.000
_cell.angle_alpha   90.00
_cell.angle_beta   90.00
_cell.angle_gamma   90.00
#
_symmetry.space_group_name_H-M   'P 1'
#
loop_
_entity.id
_entity.type
_entity.pdbx_description
1 polymer ?
#
loop_
_entity_poly.entity_id
_entity_poly.type
_entity_poly.pdbx_seq_one_letter_code
_entity_poly.pdbx_strand_id
1 'polypeptide(L)'
;MIDWELNLFHSDPTLLERSDDDVYDRAARLQTALADPRRLKLLHALSVGAETAQQAALWSGLDQPYAERELAAMTLAGLVERRDGPQGPIYAPRDGHLIVALHVALAHGRELVGERHPRLLKSRRALRAASRKVG
;
A
#
# COMPACT_ATOMS: atom_id res chain seq x y z
N MET A 1 21.11 -15.12 5.48
CA MET A 1 20.23 -14.54 4.47
C MET A 1 19.20 -15.57 4.06
N ILE A 2 17.93 -15.19 4.07
CA ILE A 2 16.83 -16.09 3.73
C ILE A 2 16.62 -16.08 2.21
N ASP A 3 16.40 -17.24 1.60
CA ASP A 3 16.28 -17.38 0.14
C ASP A 3 15.22 -16.49 -0.50
N TRP A 4 14.12 -16.22 0.22
CA TRP A 4 13.07 -15.34 -0.30
C TRP A 4 13.52 -13.89 -0.44
N GLU A 5 14.45 -13.42 0.40
CA GLU A 5 15.03 -12.07 0.28
C GLU A 5 15.84 -11.93 -1.00
N LEU A 6 16.62 -12.97 -1.34
CA LEU A 6 17.37 -13.00 -2.59
C LEU A 6 16.45 -12.97 -3.80
N ASN A 7 15.35 -13.74 -3.76
CA ASN A 7 14.38 -13.77 -4.85
C ASN A 7 13.61 -12.47 -5.01
N LEU A 8 13.32 -11.80 -3.88
CA LEU A 8 12.57 -10.54 -3.91
C LEU A 8 13.39 -9.38 -4.47
N PHE A 9 14.68 -9.31 -4.13
CA PHE A 9 15.56 -8.19 -4.51
C PHE A 9 16.51 -8.52 -5.66
N HIS A 10 16.49 -9.75 -6.13
CA HIS A 10 17.36 -10.17 -7.23
C HIS A 10 16.68 -9.85 -8.57
N SER A 11 17.23 -8.88 -9.28
CA SER A 11 16.77 -8.54 -10.61
C SER A 11 17.37 -9.49 -11.66
N ASP A 12 16.56 -9.96 -12.58
CA ASP A 12 17.02 -10.74 -13.71
C ASP A 12 17.72 -9.82 -14.72
N PRO A 13 19.05 -9.93 -14.90
CA PRO A 13 19.76 -9.07 -15.83
C PRO A 13 19.36 -9.31 -17.30
N THR A 14 18.76 -10.45 -17.62
CA THR A 14 18.31 -10.75 -18.98
C THR A 14 17.15 -9.86 -19.42
N LEU A 15 16.41 -9.24 -18.47
CA LEU A 15 15.35 -8.28 -18.80
C LEU A 15 15.91 -7.08 -19.57
N LEU A 16 17.09 -6.58 -19.18
CA LEU A 16 17.74 -5.47 -19.88
C LEU A 16 18.22 -5.87 -21.27
N GLU A 17 18.74 -7.08 -21.41
CA GLU A 17 19.24 -7.58 -22.68
C GLU A 17 18.13 -7.80 -23.70
N ARG A 18 16.94 -8.18 -23.24
CA ARG A 18 15.79 -8.48 -24.09
C ARG A 18 14.94 -7.27 -24.42
N SER A 19 15.20 -6.11 -23.79
CA SER A 19 14.40 -4.90 -23.98
C SER A 19 12.90 -5.16 -23.81
N ASP A 20 12.53 -5.84 -22.71
CA ASP A 20 11.14 -6.20 -22.44
C ASP A 20 10.36 -4.99 -21.91
N ASP A 21 9.99 -4.11 -22.83
CA ASP A 21 9.35 -2.84 -22.53
C ASP A 21 8.01 -3.01 -21.81
N ASP A 22 7.28 -4.10 -22.08
CA ASP A 22 5.99 -4.37 -21.40
C ASP A 22 6.16 -4.59 -19.90
N VAL A 23 7.24 -5.25 -19.48
CA VAL A 23 7.52 -5.46 -18.05
C VAL A 23 7.79 -4.11 -17.38
N TYR A 24 8.60 -3.27 -18.01
CA TYR A 24 8.93 -1.95 -17.46
C TYR A 24 7.72 -1.02 -17.44
N ASP A 25 6.88 -1.05 -18.46
CA ASP A 25 5.64 -0.26 -18.50
C ASP A 25 4.69 -0.65 -17.37
N ARG A 26 4.51 -1.94 -17.13
CA ARG A 26 3.65 -2.44 -16.05
C ARG A 26 4.21 -2.10 -14.67
N ALA A 27 5.53 -2.23 -14.49
CA ALA A 27 6.19 -1.86 -13.25
C ALA A 27 6.05 -0.35 -12.99
N ALA A 28 6.19 0.48 -14.02
CA ALA A 28 6.01 1.92 -13.91
C ALA A 28 4.58 2.30 -13.53
N ARG A 29 3.58 1.62 -14.08
CA ARG A 29 2.16 1.84 -13.72
C ARG A 29 1.90 1.53 -12.25
N LEU A 30 2.49 0.46 -11.73
CA LEU A 30 2.41 0.14 -10.30
C LEU A 30 3.00 1.27 -9.45
N GLN A 31 4.17 1.78 -9.82
CA GLN A 31 4.81 2.89 -9.11
C GLN A 31 3.97 4.17 -9.17
N THR A 32 3.35 4.45 -10.32
CA THR A 32 2.45 5.59 -10.48
C THR A 32 1.25 5.51 -9.53
N ALA A 33 0.66 4.32 -9.39
CA ALA A 33 -0.44 4.11 -8.46
C ALA A 33 -0.04 4.36 -7.01
N LEU A 34 1.21 4.03 -6.66
CA LEU A 34 1.75 4.23 -5.31
C LEU A 34 2.33 5.63 -5.08
N ALA A 35 2.28 6.51 -6.06
CA ALA A 35 2.92 7.84 -5.98
C ALA A 35 2.06 8.91 -5.31
N ASP A 36 0.83 8.63 -4.93
CA ASP A 36 -0.07 9.56 -4.26
C ASP A 36 -0.29 9.16 -2.80
N PRO A 37 -0.03 10.05 -1.82
CA PRO A 37 -0.19 9.70 -0.40
C PRO A 37 -1.59 9.22 -0.03
N ARG A 38 -2.63 9.77 -0.65
CA ARG A 38 -4.02 9.38 -0.37
C ARG A 38 -4.34 8.00 -0.91
N ARG A 39 -3.80 7.64 -2.09
CA ARG A 39 -3.92 6.28 -2.61
C ARG A 39 -3.20 5.27 -1.73
N LEU A 40 -2.01 5.62 -1.25
CA LEU A 40 -1.28 4.78 -0.29
C LEU A 40 -2.11 4.51 0.96
N LYS A 41 -2.78 5.53 1.49
CA LYS A 41 -3.66 5.38 2.66
C LYS A 41 -4.84 4.44 2.36
N LEU A 42 -5.49 4.60 1.21
CA LEU A 42 -6.60 3.73 0.81
C LEU A 42 -6.15 2.28 0.65
N LEU A 43 -5.05 2.05 -0.07
CA LEU A 43 -4.50 0.70 -0.24
C LEU A 43 -4.08 0.09 1.09
N HIS A 44 -3.50 0.89 1.97
CA HIS A 44 -3.15 0.43 3.32
C HIS A 44 -4.39 0.03 4.12
N ALA A 45 -5.44 0.83 4.07
CA ALA A 45 -6.71 0.51 4.72
C ALA A 45 -7.27 -0.82 4.20
N LEU A 46 -7.28 -1.03 2.89
CA LEU A 46 -7.71 -2.30 2.31
C LEU A 46 -6.83 -3.48 2.74
N SER A 47 -5.51 -3.27 2.81
CA SER A 47 -4.58 -4.33 3.21
C SER A 47 -4.76 -4.78 4.67
N VAL A 48 -5.27 -3.91 5.52
CA VAL A 48 -5.52 -4.22 6.94
C VAL A 48 -6.99 -4.52 7.25
N GLY A 49 -7.82 -4.69 6.24
CA GLY A 49 -9.15 -5.25 6.40
C GLY A 49 -10.34 -4.37 6.04
N ALA A 50 -10.13 -3.10 5.63
CA ALA A 50 -11.24 -2.31 5.10
C ALA A 50 -11.76 -2.96 3.81
N GLU A 51 -13.07 -3.03 3.66
CA GLU A 51 -13.70 -3.66 2.49
C GLU A 51 -14.51 -2.67 1.65
N THR A 52 -15.17 -1.72 2.30
CA THR A 52 -16.01 -0.74 1.60
C THR A 52 -15.29 0.59 1.42
N ALA A 53 -15.74 1.39 0.45
CA ALA A 53 -15.23 2.74 0.27
C ALA A 53 -15.43 3.60 1.52
N GLN A 54 -16.55 3.41 2.22
CA GLN A 54 -16.84 4.10 3.47
C GLN A 54 -15.81 3.77 4.54
N GLN A 55 -15.51 2.48 4.76
CA GLN A 55 -14.51 2.05 5.73
C GLN A 55 -13.11 2.55 5.36
N ALA A 56 -12.74 2.40 4.09
CA ALA A 56 -11.43 2.86 3.61
C ALA A 56 -11.25 4.36 3.81
N ALA A 57 -12.28 5.14 3.51
CA ALA A 57 -12.28 6.58 3.73
C ALA A 57 -12.15 6.94 5.21
N LEU A 58 -12.94 6.28 6.06
CA LEU A 58 -12.94 6.51 7.50
C LEU A 58 -11.57 6.21 8.12
N TRP A 59 -11.01 5.05 7.81
CA TRP A 59 -9.70 4.62 8.36
C TRP A 59 -8.55 5.48 7.83
N SER A 60 -8.70 6.03 6.62
CA SER A 60 -7.68 6.88 5.98
C SER A 60 -7.80 8.35 6.33
N GLY A 61 -8.90 8.77 6.96
CA GLY A 61 -9.19 10.18 7.20
C GLY A 61 -9.49 10.96 5.92
N LEU A 62 -10.07 10.29 4.91
CA LEU A 62 -10.42 10.88 3.62
C LEU A 62 -11.94 10.95 3.44
N ASP A 63 -12.41 11.83 2.56
CA ASP A 63 -13.84 11.87 2.28
C ASP A 63 -14.28 10.69 1.40
N GLN A 64 -15.49 10.23 1.62
CA GLN A 64 -16.01 9.04 0.94
C GLN A 64 -16.13 9.22 -0.57
N PRO A 65 -16.62 10.35 -1.13
CA PRO A 65 -16.65 10.52 -2.58
C PRO A 65 -15.28 10.41 -3.25
N TYR A 66 -14.23 10.90 -2.61
CA TYR A 66 -12.86 10.75 -3.10
C TYR A 66 -12.46 9.26 -3.10
N ALA A 67 -12.72 8.55 -2.00
CA ALA A 67 -12.39 7.14 -1.89
C ALA A 67 -13.12 6.32 -2.96
N GLU A 68 -14.39 6.59 -3.20
CA GLU A 68 -15.17 5.91 -4.24
C GLU A 68 -14.58 6.11 -5.63
N ARG A 69 -14.21 7.34 -5.97
CA ARG A 69 -13.59 7.64 -7.27
C ARG A 69 -12.23 6.97 -7.44
N GLU A 70 -11.39 7.03 -6.42
CA GLU A 70 -10.05 6.43 -6.48
C GLU A 70 -10.11 4.91 -6.53
N LEU A 71 -10.98 4.29 -5.75
CA LEU A 71 -11.16 2.84 -5.77
C LEU A 71 -11.69 2.36 -7.13
N ALA A 72 -12.60 3.12 -7.74
CA ALA A 72 -13.06 2.83 -9.08
C ALA A 72 -11.93 2.93 -10.12
N ALA A 73 -11.11 3.98 -10.04
CA ALA A 73 -9.97 4.16 -10.92
C ALA A 73 -8.92 3.04 -10.75
N MET A 74 -8.64 2.65 -9.51
CA MET A 74 -7.72 1.56 -9.21
C MET A 74 -8.25 0.20 -9.65
N THR A 75 -9.56 0.00 -9.61
CA THR A 75 -10.21 -1.20 -10.14
C THR A 75 -10.01 -1.30 -11.66
N LEU A 76 -10.23 -0.20 -12.38
CA LEU A 76 -10.00 -0.14 -13.84
C LEU A 76 -8.51 -0.36 -14.19
N ALA A 77 -7.61 0.12 -13.36
CA ALA A 77 -6.17 -0.07 -13.55
C ALA A 77 -5.68 -1.48 -13.18
N GLY A 78 -6.55 -2.32 -12.62
CA GLY A 78 -6.21 -3.69 -12.25
C GLY A 78 -5.43 -3.83 -10.95
N LEU A 79 -5.43 -2.81 -10.09
CA LEU A 79 -4.74 -2.80 -8.81
C LEU A 79 -5.61 -3.31 -7.66
N VAL A 80 -6.91 -3.13 -7.80
CA VAL A 80 -7.92 -3.47 -6.80
C VAL A 80 -8.98 -4.31 -7.48
N GLU A 81 -9.47 -5.33 -6.79
CA GLU A 81 -10.63 -6.11 -7.20
C GLU A 81 -11.88 -5.57 -6.54
N ARG A 82 -12.97 -5.52 -7.30
CA ARG A 82 -14.29 -5.14 -6.83
C ARG A 82 -15.23 -6.34 -6.90
N ARG A 83 -15.96 -6.56 -5.81
CA ARG A 83 -17.06 -7.55 -5.76
C ARG A 83 -18.32 -6.87 -5.24
N ASP A 84 -19.46 -7.42 -5.60
CA ASP A 84 -20.72 -6.95 -5.04
C ASP A 84 -21.00 -7.66 -3.72
N GLY A 85 -21.07 -6.88 -2.65
CA GLY A 85 -21.41 -7.36 -1.32
C GLY A 85 -22.86 -7.13 -0.96
N PRO A 86 -23.34 -7.64 0.19
CA PRO A 86 -24.73 -7.48 0.63
C PRO A 86 -25.17 -6.02 0.79
N GLN A 87 -24.24 -5.12 1.10
CA GLN A 87 -24.49 -3.71 1.37
C GLN A 87 -23.83 -2.79 0.35
N GLY A 88 -23.44 -3.32 -0.81
CA GLY A 88 -22.77 -2.57 -1.86
C GLY A 88 -21.41 -3.12 -2.25
N PRO A 89 -20.64 -2.37 -3.05
CA PRO A 89 -19.35 -2.84 -3.52
C PRO A 89 -18.36 -3.04 -2.39
N ILE A 90 -17.60 -4.14 -2.45
CA ILE A 90 -16.45 -4.41 -1.61
C ILE A 90 -15.18 -4.47 -2.46
N TYR A 91 -14.07 -4.07 -1.88
CA TYR A 91 -12.79 -3.91 -2.56
C TYR A 91 -11.70 -4.66 -1.82
N ALA A 92 -10.74 -5.20 -2.57
CA ALA A 92 -9.56 -5.83 -2.01
C ALA A 92 -8.36 -5.57 -2.92
N PRO A 93 -7.13 -5.54 -2.38
CA PRO A 93 -5.94 -5.51 -3.24
C PRO A 93 -5.92 -6.74 -4.15
N ARG A 94 -5.54 -6.55 -5.40
CA ARG A 94 -5.61 -7.62 -6.40
C ARG A 94 -4.63 -8.76 -6.14
N ASP A 95 -3.42 -8.44 -5.70
CA ASP A 95 -2.41 -9.47 -5.46
C ASP A 95 -1.42 -9.09 -4.35
N GLY A 96 -0.64 -10.11 -3.93
CA GLY A 96 0.34 -9.93 -2.86
C GLY A 96 1.53 -9.06 -3.21
N HIS A 97 1.88 -8.93 -4.48
CA HIS A 97 2.98 -8.09 -4.91
C HIS A 97 2.69 -6.61 -4.62
N LEU A 98 1.45 -6.18 -4.86
CA LEU A 98 1.01 -4.83 -4.53
C LEU A 98 1.13 -4.55 -3.03
N ILE A 99 0.71 -5.52 -2.21
CA ILE A 99 0.79 -5.41 -0.74
C ILE A 99 2.25 -5.30 -0.29
N VAL A 100 3.14 -6.13 -0.84
CA VAL A 100 4.58 -6.08 -0.51
C VAL A 100 5.16 -4.73 -0.90
N ALA A 101 4.89 -4.24 -2.11
CA ALA A 101 5.37 -2.94 -2.58
C ALA A 101 4.89 -1.80 -1.67
N LEU A 102 3.62 -1.83 -1.27
CA LEU A 102 3.04 -0.87 -0.33
C LEU A 102 3.79 -0.87 1.00
N HIS A 103 4.00 -2.03 1.60
CA HIS A 103 4.66 -2.13 2.91
C HIS A 103 6.13 -1.72 2.85
N VAL A 104 6.85 -2.03 1.78
CA VAL A 104 8.23 -1.57 1.57
C VAL A 104 8.27 -0.04 1.49
N ALA A 105 7.37 0.56 0.72
CA ALA A 105 7.30 2.03 0.60
C ALA A 105 6.98 2.69 1.95
N LEU A 106 6.03 2.14 2.71
CA LEU A 106 5.64 2.66 4.02
C LEU A 106 6.78 2.52 5.04
N ALA A 107 7.49 1.38 5.05
CA ALA A 107 8.63 1.16 5.93
C ALA A 107 9.74 2.18 5.67
N HIS A 108 10.05 2.41 4.39
CA HIS A 108 11.04 3.41 4.00
C HIS A 108 10.60 4.83 4.40
N GLY A 109 9.34 5.17 4.20
CA GLY A 109 8.78 6.45 4.62
C GLY A 109 8.89 6.66 6.13
N ARG A 110 8.64 5.63 6.92
CA ARG A 110 8.80 5.69 8.38
C ARG A 110 10.25 5.95 8.79
N GLU A 111 11.20 5.31 8.14
CA GLU A 111 12.63 5.53 8.39
C GLU A 111 13.02 6.98 8.11
N LEU A 112 12.60 7.52 6.98
CA LEU A 112 12.87 8.91 6.62
C LEU A 112 12.26 9.90 7.61
N VAL A 113 11.03 9.66 8.06
CA VAL A 113 10.38 10.49 9.09
C VAL A 113 11.13 10.37 10.43
N GLY A 114 11.55 9.15 10.79
CA GLY A 114 12.33 8.89 12.00
C GLY A 114 13.67 9.62 12.01
N GLU A 115 14.35 9.67 10.89
CA GLU A 115 15.60 10.43 10.73
C GLU A 115 15.39 11.94 10.88
N ARG A 116 14.31 12.46 10.30
CA ARG A 116 13.97 13.89 10.38
C ARG A 116 13.39 14.31 11.71
N HIS A 117 12.65 13.42 12.37
CA HIS A 117 11.91 13.70 13.59
C HIS A 117 12.11 12.62 14.65
N PRO A 118 13.34 12.47 15.18
CA PRO A 118 13.63 11.43 16.18
C PRO A 118 12.73 11.50 17.42
N ARG A 119 12.34 12.70 17.84
CA ARG A 119 11.46 12.92 18.99
C ARG A 119 10.07 12.35 18.78
N LEU A 120 9.52 12.45 17.56
CA LEU A 120 8.23 11.87 17.20
C LEU A 120 8.25 10.35 17.30
N LEU A 121 9.34 9.73 16.89
CA LEU A 121 9.50 8.29 16.98
C LEU A 121 9.54 7.82 18.44
N LYS A 122 10.26 8.54 19.29
CA LYS A 122 10.31 8.26 20.73
C LYS A 122 8.93 8.40 21.39
N SER A 123 8.17 9.44 21.03
CA SER A 123 6.81 9.66 21.55
C SER A 123 5.87 8.53 21.16
N ARG A 124 5.94 8.05 19.90
CA ARG A 124 5.13 6.92 19.43
C ARG A 124 5.50 5.63 20.14
N ARG A 125 6.77 5.39 20.39
CA ARG A 125 7.25 4.23 21.17
C ARG A 125 6.75 4.30 22.62
N ALA A 126 6.79 5.46 23.24
CA ALA A 126 6.27 5.67 24.59
C ALA A 126 4.77 5.42 24.65
N LEU A 127 3.98 5.90 23.69
CA LEU A 127 2.54 5.66 23.60
C LEU A 127 2.23 4.17 23.42
N ARG A 128 2.99 3.46 22.57
CA ARG A 128 2.83 2.01 22.40
C ARG A 128 3.14 1.24 23.68
N ALA A 129 4.20 1.63 24.39
CA ALA A 129 4.57 1.02 25.66
C ALA A 129 3.48 1.24 26.72
N ALA A 130 2.92 2.46 26.79
CA ALA A 130 1.80 2.78 27.69
C ALA A 130 0.56 1.96 27.36
N SER A 131 0.20 1.81 26.08
CA SER A 131 -0.92 0.98 25.64
C SER A 131 -0.76 -0.49 26.03
N ARG A 132 0.45 -1.03 25.95
CA ARG A 132 0.73 -2.42 26.34
C ARG A 132 0.56 -2.66 27.84
N LYS A 133 0.83 -1.65 28.67
CA LYS A 133 0.69 -1.76 30.14
C LYS A 133 -0.76 -1.71 30.60
N VAL A 134 -1.66 -1.13 29.83
CA VAL A 134 -3.08 -0.96 30.16
C VAL A 134 -3.92 -2.13 29.66
N GLY A 135 -3.42 -2.88 28.70
CA GLY A 135 -4.07 -4.08 28.18
C GLY A 135 -3.63 -5.30 28.97
#